data_d77630905662bcc7553cd65cfec41cee
#
_entry.id   d77630905662bcc7553cd65cfec41cee
#
_cell.length_a   1.000
_cell.length_b   1.000
_cell.length_c   1.000
_cell.angle_alpha   90.00
_cell.angle_beta   90.00
_cell.angle_gamma   90.00
#
_symmetry.space_group_name_H-M   'P 1'
#
loop_
_entity.id
_entity.type
_entity.pdbx_description
1 polymer ?
#
loop_
_entity_poly.entity_id
_entity_poly.type
_entity_poly.pdbx_seq_one_letter_code
_entity_poly.pdbx_strand_id
1 'polypeptide(L)'
;KLDEMVSTSESIREQKAQLEKEQKTLQASQDDLTSKQSLLYTTIQESEKKVKDFDSQLSKAVAAAAARSAAASASSVKSTYVSTGDTSVGAAIVRKAYEYLGTPYRSGGAAPGGFDCSGYTSYVFGQFGIGLSRSSGAQAYGGQNVGTNLSNALPGDIICYPGHVAIYIGGGQIIHASVPGDVVKVASANIMTITGIRRYW
;
A
#
# COMPACT_ATOMS: atom_id res chain seq x y z
N LYS A 1 -54.67 -40.90 -23.88
CA LYS A 1 -53.42 -40.90 -24.70
C LYS A 1 -53.27 -39.67 -25.57
N LEU A 2 -54.33 -39.24 -26.33
CA LEU A 2 -54.19 -38.00 -27.16
C LEU A 2 -54.05 -36.76 -26.29
N ASP A 3 -54.83 -36.63 -25.21
CA ASP A 3 -54.77 -35.49 -24.29
C ASP A 3 -53.44 -35.38 -23.54
N GLU A 4 -52.83 -36.51 -23.16
CA GLU A 4 -51.51 -36.55 -22.55
C GLU A 4 -50.42 -36.12 -23.53
N MET A 5 -50.51 -36.48 -24.80
CA MET A 5 -49.58 -36.05 -25.85
C MET A 5 -49.67 -34.53 -26.13
N VAL A 6 -50.89 -33.98 -26.11
CA VAL A 6 -51.11 -32.53 -26.30
C VAL A 6 -50.54 -31.78 -25.12
N SER A 7 -50.85 -32.18 -23.87
CA SER A 7 -50.32 -31.55 -22.67
C SER A 7 -48.76 -31.58 -22.60
N THR A 8 -48.18 -32.72 -22.97
CA THR A 8 -46.70 -32.85 -23.03
C THR A 8 -46.09 -31.94 -24.09
N SER A 9 -46.74 -31.81 -25.26
CA SER A 9 -46.30 -30.94 -26.34
C SER A 9 -46.36 -29.45 -25.95
N GLU A 10 -47.39 -29.05 -25.22
CA GLU A 10 -47.52 -27.68 -24.67
C GLU A 10 -46.45 -27.39 -23.65
N SER A 11 -46.20 -28.30 -22.69
CA SER A 11 -45.12 -28.15 -21.71
C SER A 11 -43.74 -28.04 -22.35
N ILE A 12 -43.45 -28.81 -23.39
CA ILE A 12 -42.18 -28.72 -24.13
C ILE A 12 -42.05 -27.36 -24.82
N ARG A 13 -43.13 -26.80 -25.38
CA ARG A 13 -43.12 -25.48 -25.99
C ARG A 13 -42.82 -24.36 -24.96
N GLU A 14 -43.45 -24.45 -23.79
CA GLU A 14 -43.22 -23.49 -22.70
C GLU A 14 -41.79 -23.57 -22.20
N GLN A 15 -41.25 -24.76 -21.97
CA GLN A 15 -39.86 -24.96 -21.57
C GLN A 15 -38.87 -24.40 -22.62
N LYS A 16 -39.14 -24.63 -23.91
CA LYS A 16 -38.32 -24.09 -24.99
C LYS A 16 -38.34 -22.58 -25.01
N ALA A 17 -39.48 -21.93 -24.84
CA ALA A 17 -39.58 -20.48 -24.78
C ALA A 17 -38.85 -19.90 -23.57
N GLN A 18 -38.91 -20.58 -22.43
CA GLN A 18 -38.19 -20.20 -21.23
C GLN A 18 -36.67 -20.31 -21.43
N LEU A 19 -36.18 -21.39 -22.02
CA LEU A 19 -34.75 -21.58 -22.34
C LEU A 19 -34.23 -20.51 -23.30
N GLU A 20 -35.01 -20.18 -24.34
CA GLU A 20 -34.62 -19.09 -25.27
C GLU A 20 -34.52 -17.73 -24.58
N LYS A 21 -35.41 -17.46 -23.62
CA LYS A 21 -35.35 -16.23 -22.79
C LYS A 21 -34.11 -16.21 -21.90
N GLU A 22 -33.82 -17.34 -21.24
CA GLU A 22 -32.62 -17.46 -20.39
C GLU A 22 -31.32 -17.34 -21.19
N GLN A 23 -31.25 -17.93 -22.38
CA GLN A 23 -30.12 -17.80 -23.29
C GLN A 23 -29.86 -16.33 -23.67
N LYS A 24 -30.93 -15.58 -24.01
CA LYS A 24 -30.81 -14.15 -24.32
C LYS A 24 -30.31 -13.34 -23.12
N THR A 25 -30.80 -13.65 -21.92
CA THR A 25 -30.36 -12.98 -20.69
C THR A 25 -28.88 -13.28 -20.39
N LEU A 26 -28.48 -14.54 -20.57
CA LEU A 26 -27.09 -14.96 -20.37
C LEU A 26 -26.15 -14.29 -21.38
N GLN A 27 -26.55 -14.22 -22.66
CA GLN A 27 -25.77 -13.54 -23.69
C GLN A 27 -25.59 -12.05 -23.37
N ALA A 28 -26.67 -11.36 -22.98
CA ALA A 28 -26.60 -9.94 -22.59
C ALA A 28 -25.69 -9.72 -21.38
N SER A 29 -25.72 -10.66 -20.41
CA SER A 29 -24.83 -10.61 -19.24
C SER A 29 -23.35 -10.83 -19.63
N GLN A 30 -23.07 -11.73 -20.57
CA GLN A 30 -21.73 -11.95 -21.10
C GLN A 30 -21.19 -10.73 -21.83
N ASP A 31 -22.02 -10.09 -22.64
CA ASP A 31 -21.66 -8.88 -23.39
C ASP A 31 -21.36 -7.71 -22.43
N ASP A 32 -22.16 -7.55 -21.36
CA ASP A 32 -21.94 -6.54 -20.30
C ASP A 32 -20.63 -6.81 -19.55
N LEU A 33 -20.36 -8.07 -19.19
CA LEU A 33 -19.11 -8.48 -18.52
C LEU A 33 -17.89 -8.17 -19.41
N THR A 34 -17.96 -8.49 -20.69
CA THR A 34 -16.88 -8.23 -21.65
C THR A 34 -16.61 -6.74 -21.77
N SER A 35 -17.68 -5.94 -21.82
CA SER A 35 -17.59 -4.47 -21.87
C SER A 35 -16.93 -3.90 -20.60
N LYS A 36 -17.32 -4.39 -19.42
CA LYS A 36 -16.75 -4.00 -18.15
C LYS A 36 -15.28 -4.41 -18.01
N GLN A 37 -14.92 -5.60 -18.49
CA GLN A 37 -13.51 -6.03 -18.53
C GLN A 37 -12.67 -5.11 -19.40
N SER A 38 -13.15 -4.74 -20.58
CA SER A 38 -12.45 -3.82 -21.48
C SER A 38 -12.25 -2.46 -20.84
N LEU A 39 -13.30 -1.91 -20.21
CA LEU A 39 -13.22 -0.63 -19.50
C LEU A 39 -12.23 -0.67 -18.33
N LEU A 40 -12.26 -1.75 -17.54
CA LEU A 40 -11.33 -1.95 -16.42
C LEU A 40 -9.89 -2.00 -16.93
N TYR A 41 -9.63 -2.74 -18.01
CA TYR A 41 -8.30 -2.83 -18.62
C TYR A 41 -7.78 -1.46 -19.08
N THR A 42 -8.62 -0.67 -19.72
CA THR A 42 -8.28 0.71 -20.13
C THR A 42 -7.97 1.60 -18.93
N THR A 43 -8.79 1.51 -17.88
CA THR A 43 -8.60 2.28 -16.64
C THR A 43 -7.29 1.90 -15.94
N ILE A 44 -6.92 0.61 -15.92
CA ILE A 44 -5.64 0.14 -15.38
C ILE A 44 -4.48 0.75 -16.17
N GLN A 45 -4.51 0.70 -17.50
CA GLN A 45 -3.45 1.25 -18.34
C GLN A 45 -3.29 2.77 -18.18
N GLU A 46 -4.40 3.50 -18.08
CA GLU A 46 -4.37 4.94 -17.80
C GLU A 46 -3.77 5.24 -16.41
N SER A 47 -4.10 4.42 -15.42
CA SER A 47 -3.56 4.56 -14.07
C SER A 47 -2.05 4.26 -14.03
N GLU A 48 -1.61 3.23 -14.72
CA GLU A 48 -0.18 2.90 -14.85
C GLU A 48 0.60 4.02 -15.55
N LYS A 49 0.02 4.62 -16.59
CA LYS A 49 0.63 5.76 -17.26
C LYS A 49 0.76 6.96 -16.32
N LYS A 50 -0.29 7.28 -15.57
CA LYS A 50 -0.25 8.37 -14.57
C LYS A 50 0.81 8.11 -13.51
N VAL A 51 0.92 6.88 -13.01
CA VAL A 51 1.96 6.50 -12.02
C VAL A 51 3.36 6.73 -12.59
N LYS A 52 3.63 6.32 -13.84
CA LYS A 52 4.92 6.56 -14.50
C LYS A 52 5.21 8.06 -14.69
N ASP A 53 4.19 8.83 -15.06
CA ASP A 53 4.35 10.28 -15.22
C ASP A 53 4.64 10.97 -13.87
N PHE A 54 3.96 10.56 -12.79
CA PHE A 54 4.24 11.04 -11.44
C PHE A 54 5.64 10.65 -10.96
N ASP A 55 6.09 9.43 -11.23
CA ASP A 55 7.43 8.97 -10.85
C ASP A 55 8.51 9.76 -11.59
N SER A 56 8.29 10.06 -12.87
CA SER A 56 9.17 10.94 -13.66
C SER A 56 9.22 12.37 -13.11
N GLN A 57 8.05 12.94 -12.74
CA GLN A 57 7.98 14.27 -12.16
C GLN A 57 8.64 14.33 -10.79
N LEU A 58 8.41 13.31 -9.96
CA LEU A 58 9.04 13.19 -8.64
C LEU A 58 10.56 13.08 -8.76
N SER A 59 11.06 12.25 -9.67
CA SER A 59 12.49 12.10 -9.91
C SER A 59 13.14 13.42 -10.35
N LYS A 60 12.48 14.18 -11.23
CA LYS A 60 12.94 15.52 -11.63
C LYS A 60 12.92 16.53 -10.48
N ALA A 61 11.87 16.51 -9.65
CA ALA A 61 11.76 17.39 -8.49
C ALA A 61 12.83 17.09 -7.44
N VAL A 62 13.10 15.80 -7.18
CA VAL A 62 14.14 15.34 -6.26
C VAL A 62 15.54 15.76 -6.79
N ALA A 63 15.81 15.57 -8.08
CA ALA A 63 17.07 15.99 -8.68
C ALA A 63 17.26 17.53 -8.60
N ALA A 64 16.19 18.31 -8.82
CA ALA A 64 16.22 19.75 -8.71
C ALA A 64 16.42 20.22 -7.25
N ALA A 65 15.82 19.54 -6.28
CA ALA A 65 16.02 19.81 -4.86
C ALA A 65 17.45 19.47 -4.42
N ALA A 66 18.00 18.33 -4.86
CA ALA A 66 19.39 17.95 -4.60
C ALA A 66 20.40 18.94 -5.21
N ALA A 67 20.15 19.43 -6.42
CA ALA A 67 20.98 20.45 -7.05
C ALA A 67 20.95 21.80 -6.30
N ARG A 68 19.78 22.18 -5.75
CA ARG A 68 19.65 23.39 -4.92
C ARG A 68 20.37 23.25 -3.57
N SER A 69 20.31 22.09 -2.92
CA SER A 69 21.01 21.84 -1.67
C SER A 69 22.52 21.77 -1.86
N ALA A 70 23.01 21.21 -2.96
CA ALA A 70 24.42 21.20 -3.31
C ALA A 70 24.96 22.64 -3.57
N ALA A 71 24.18 23.49 -4.23
CA ALA A 71 24.55 24.90 -4.45
C ALA A 71 24.56 25.74 -3.15
N ALA A 72 23.66 25.39 -2.19
CA ALA A 72 23.66 26.05 -0.87
C ALA A 72 24.80 25.56 0.04
N SER A 73 25.28 24.34 -0.11
CA SER A 73 26.39 23.77 0.67
C SER A 73 27.76 24.29 0.27
N ALA A 74 27.90 24.87 -0.92
CA ALA A 74 29.17 25.48 -1.38
C ALA A 74 29.52 26.80 -0.67
N SER A 75 28.59 27.36 0.13
CA SER A 75 28.76 28.67 0.77
C SER A 75 28.99 28.66 2.30
N SER A 76 29.03 27.50 2.96
CA SER A 76 29.25 27.49 4.43
C SER A 76 30.00 26.25 4.90
N VAL A 77 31.31 26.36 5.06
CA VAL A 77 32.12 25.45 5.86
C VAL A 77 32.12 25.92 7.31
N LYS A 78 31.37 25.27 8.20
CA LYS A 78 31.78 24.84 9.56
C LYS A 78 30.68 24.08 10.27
N SER A 79 30.99 22.80 10.43
CA SER A 79 30.68 21.92 11.58
C SER A 79 29.52 22.25 12.51
N THR A 80 28.48 21.40 12.44
CA THR A 80 27.97 20.69 13.62
C THR A 80 27.04 19.59 13.08
N TYR A 81 27.29 18.35 13.45
CA TYR A 81 26.45 17.19 13.11
C TYR A 81 25.04 17.40 13.70
N VAL A 82 24.16 18.00 12.94
CA VAL A 82 22.71 17.89 13.12
C VAL A 82 22.24 17.03 11.95
N SER A 83 21.77 15.83 12.26
CA SER A 83 21.11 14.93 11.31
C SER A 83 19.90 15.67 10.70
N THR A 84 20.13 16.45 9.64
CA THR A 84 19.03 16.88 8.75
C THR A 84 18.69 15.66 7.92
N GLY A 85 17.66 14.92 8.35
CA GLY A 85 17.18 13.71 7.67
C GLY A 85 17.07 13.98 6.17
N ASP A 86 17.83 13.23 5.40
CA ASP A 86 17.75 13.27 3.94
C ASP A 86 16.38 12.73 3.55
N THR A 87 15.42 13.61 3.25
CA THR A 87 14.05 13.25 2.89
C THR A 87 13.97 12.29 1.70
N SER A 88 15.06 12.16 0.91
CA SER A 88 15.17 11.19 -0.17
C SER A 88 15.19 9.75 0.35
N VAL A 89 15.85 9.50 1.49
CA VAL A 89 15.87 8.17 2.12
C VAL A 89 14.49 7.79 2.64
N GLY A 90 13.82 8.69 3.35
CA GLY A 90 12.45 8.46 3.83
C GLY A 90 11.47 8.16 2.69
N ALA A 91 11.54 8.91 1.59
CA ALA A 91 10.74 8.66 0.39
C ALA A 91 11.07 7.31 -0.26
N ALA A 92 12.34 6.89 -0.26
CA ALA A 92 12.75 5.58 -0.78
C ALA A 92 12.23 4.44 0.10
N ILE A 93 12.24 4.60 1.43
CA ILE A 93 11.66 3.65 2.39
C ILE A 93 10.16 3.48 2.11
N VAL A 94 9.43 4.58 1.90
CA VAL A 94 8.00 4.54 1.58
C VAL A 94 7.75 3.79 0.28
N ARG A 95 8.48 4.08 -0.80
CA ARG A 95 8.35 3.35 -2.07
C ARG A 95 8.58 1.85 -1.88
N LYS A 96 9.63 1.47 -1.14
CA LYS A 96 9.91 0.06 -0.82
C LYS A 96 8.80 -0.58 0.00
N ALA A 97 8.21 0.14 0.93
CA ALA A 97 7.08 -0.33 1.72
C ALA A 97 5.87 -0.71 0.86
N TYR A 98 5.55 0.10 -0.14
CA TYR A 98 4.45 -0.16 -1.07
C TYR A 98 4.60 -1.45 -1.89
N GLU A 99 5.82 -1.93 -2.14
CA GLU A 99 6.05 -3.17 -2.90
C GLU A 99 5.47 -4.42 -2.20
N TYR A 100 5.20 -4.34 -0.91
CA TYR A 100 4.71 -5.47 -0.10
C TYR A 100 3.23 -5.36 0.28
N LEU A 101 2.47 -4.44 -0.33
CA LEU A 101 1.00 -4.39 -0.15
C LEU A 101 0.37 -5.74 -0.48
N GLY A 102 -0.62 -6.13 0.32
CA GLY A 102 -1.31 -7.40 0.15
C GLY A 102 -0.56 -8.62 0.70
N THR A 103 0.69 -8.47 1.20
CA THR A 103 1.40 -9.58 1.84
C THR A 103 0.66 -9.99 3.12
N PRO A 104 0.37 -11.29 3.33
CA PRO A 104 -0.36 -11.75 4.50
C PRO A 104 0.33 -11.41 5.83
N TYR A 105 -0.45 -11.09 6.86
CA TYR A 105 0.07 -11.03 8.22
C TYR A 105 0.47 -12.42 8.69
N ARG A 106 1.66 -12.53 9.24
CA ARG A 106 2.16 -13.75 9.89
C ARG A 106 2.83 -13.38 11.21
N SER A 107 2.33 -13.89 12.32
CA SER A 107 2.97 -13.70 13.62
C SER A 107 4.42 -14.22 13.58
N GLY A 108 5.38 -13.40 14.00
CA GLY A 108 6.82 -13.71 13.89
C GLY A 108 7.39 -13.59 12.47
N GLY A 109 6.59 -13.23 11.46
CA GLY A 109 7.03 -13.10 10.07
C GLY A 109 7.89 -11.86 9.84
N ALA A 110 8.98 -12.02 9.05
CA ALA A 110 9.90 -10.94 8.72
C ALA A 110 10.45 -11.07 7.29
N ALA A 111 9.69 -11.68 6.38
CA ALA A 111 10.07 -11.92 4.98
C ALA A 111 8.84 -11.83 4.06
N PRO A 112 9.01 -11.70 2.72
CA PRO A 112 7.91 -11.53 1.76
C PRO A 112 6.82 -12.62 1.75
N GLY A 113 7.04 -13.75 2.41
CA GLY A 113 6.02 -14.80 2.61
C GLY A 113 5.02 -14.52 3.74
N GLY A 114 5.20 -13.43 4.49
CA GLY A 114 4.34 -12.98 5.58
C GLY A 114 5.10 -12.13 6.59
N PHE A 115 4.46 -11.09 7.08
CA PHE A 115 5.03 -10.13 8.03
C PHE A 115 4.17 -9.98 9.28
N ASP A 116 4.80 -9.81 10.45
CA ASP A 116 4.18 -9.05 11.53
C ASP A 116 4.59 -7.56 11.44
N CYS A 117 4.03 -6.72 12.30
CA CYS A 117 4.22 -5.28 12.21
C CYS A 117 5.71 -4.86 12.28
N SER A 118 6.45 -5.37 13.24
CA SER A 118 7.86 -5.05 13.44
C SER A 118 8.79 -5.80 12.48
N GLY A 119 8.42 -6.98 12.02
CA GLY A 119 9.12 -7.71 10.98
C GLY A 119 9.01 -7.01 9.62
N TYR A 120 7.85 -6.43 9.33
CA TYR A 120 7.64 -5.62 8.15
C TYR A 120 8.54 -4.38 8.13
N THR A 121 8.51 -3.59 9.20
CA THR A 121 9.38 -2.41 9.33
C THR A 121 10.85 -2.78 9.26
N SER A 122 11.29 -3.81 10.00
CA SER A 122 12.68 -4.29 9.97
C SER A 122 13.12 -4.72 8.58
N TYR A 123 12.25 -5.43 7.86
CA TYR A 123 12.56 -5.90 6.51
C TYR A 123 12.71 -4.74 5.52
N VAL A 124 11.77 -3.80 5.53
CA VAL A 124 11.79 -2.64 4.62
C VAL A 124 13.03 -1.78 4.88
N PHE A 125 13.32 -1.45 6.12
CA PHE A 125 14.48 -0.64 6.49
C PHE A 125 15.82 -1.37 6.22
N GLY A 126 15.85 -2.68 6.40
CA GLY A 126 17.01 -3.52 6.08
C GLY A 126 17.44 -3.44 4.60
N GLN A 127 16.52 -3.15 3.68
CA GLN A 127 16.85 -2.93 2.26
C GLN A 127 17.71 -1.68 2.02
N PHE A 128 17.77 -0.80 3.02
CA PHE A 128 18.58 0.43 3.00
C PHE A 128 19.78 0.36 3.94
N GLY A 129 20.10 -0.84 4.47
CA GLY A 129 21.17 -1.02 5.45
C GLY A 129 20.85 -0.48 6.84
N ILE A 130 19.60 -0.13 7.11
CA ILE A 130 19.14 0.40 8.40
C ILE A 130 18.62 -0.77 9.24
N GLY A 131 19.39 -1.17 10.25
CA GLY A 131 19.02 -2.27 11.16
C GLY A 131 18.02 -1.81 12.22
N LEU A 132 16.84 -2.41 12.24
CA LEU A 132 15.85 -2.21 13.29
C LEU A 132 15.80 -3.43 14.25
N SER A 133 15.49 -3.17 15.52
CA SER A 133 15.20 -4.23 16.47
C SER A 133 14.01 -5.08 16.02
N ARG A 134 14.01 -6.38 16.36
CA ARG A 134 12.95 -7.28 15.88
C ARG A 134 11.58 -7.01 16.50
N SER A 135 11.49 -6.47 17.68
CA SER A 135 10.22 -6.23 18.37
C SER A 135 9.73 -4.78 18.23
N SER A 136 8.41 -4.60 18.15
CA SER A 136 7.77 -3.27 18.09
C SER A 136 8.12 -2.41 19.31
N GLY A 137 8.17 -3.01 20.50
CA GLY A 137 8.57 -2.32 21.72
C GLY A 137 9.99 -1.77 21.64
N ALA A 138 10.96 -2.57 21.16
CA ALA A 138 12.34 -2.10 21.02
C ALA A 138 12.49 -1.03 19.91
N GLN A 139 11.72 -1.15 18.82
CA GLN A 139 11.69 -0.11 17.77
C GLN A 139 11.12 1.21 18.29
N ALA A 140 10.21 1.20 19.26
CA ALA A 140 9.66 2.40 19.85
C ALA A 140 10.67 3.20 20.70
N TYR A 141 11.82 2.62 21.04
CA TYR A 141 12.87 3.29 21.82
C TYR A 141 14.14 3.58 21.02
N GLY A 142 14.28 3.05 19.83
CA GLY A 142 15.43 3.31 18.93
C GLY A 142 15.26 4.55 18.08
N GLY A 143 16.30 4.87 17.31
CA GLY A 143 16.31 6.02 16.41
C GLY A 143 16.14 7.36 17.11
N GLN A 144 15.99 8.41 16.31
CA GLN A 144 15.71 9.76 16.80
C GLN A 144 14.26 9.87 17.28
N ASN A 145 14.05 10.43 18.47
CA ASN A 145 12.72 10.73 18.97
C ASN A 145 12.17 12.02 18.31
N VAL A 146 11.09 11.88 17.56
CA VAL A 146 10.40 13.00 16.87
C VAL A 146 9.20 13.53 17.69
N GLY A 147 8.87 12.85 18.79
CA GLY A 147 7.70 13.16 19.63
C GLY A 147 6.49 12.29 19.29
N THR A 148 5.29 12.82 19.49
CA THR A 148 4.01 12.11 19.23
C THR A 148 3.11 12.86 18.26
N ASN A 149 3.48 14.08 17.89
CA ASN A 149 2.67 14.92 16.99
C ASN A 149 2.97 14.59 15.53
N LEU A 150 1.98 14.13 14.78
CA LEU A 150 2.09 13.80 13.36
C LEU A 150 2.55 14.98 12.48
N SER A 151 2.38 16.23 12.92
CA SER A 151 2.88 17.38 12.19
C SER A 151 4.41 17.41 12.08
N ASN A 152 5.11 16.71 12.96
CA ASN A 152 6.57 16.59 12.95
C ASN A 152 7.05 15.34 12.19
N ALA A 153 6.13 14.44 11.82
CA ALA A 153 6.45 13.22 11.11
C ALA A 153 6.79 13.49 9.66
N LEU A 154 7.82 12.83 9.16
CA LEU A 154 8.19 12.80 7.75
C LEU A 154 7.92 11.41 7.17
N PRO A 155 7.61 11.30 5.86
CA PRO A 155 7.50 10.01 5.21
C PRO A 155 8.75 9.15 5.46
N GLY A 156 8.56 7.89 5.83
CA GLY A 156 9.64 6.98 6.25
C GLY A 156 9.88 6.94 7.76
N ASP A 157 9.25 7.80 8.57
CA ASP A 157 9.30 7.66 10.04
C ASP A 157 8.48 6.45 10.50
N ILE A 158 8.84 5.88 11.62
CA ILE A 158 8.07 4.82 12.29
C ILE A 158 7.11 5.45 13.28
N ILE A 159 5.83 5.21 13.11
CA ILE A 159 4.80 5.54 14.08
C ILE A 159 4.65 4.35 15.05
N CYS A 160 4.76 4.65 16.34
CA CYS A 160 4.69 3.67 17.41
C CYS A 160 3.36 3.77 18.15
N TYR A 161 2.78 2.62 18.46
CA TYR A 161 1.55 2.44 19.20
C TYR A 161 1.75 1.41 20.31
N PRO A 162 0.81 1.24 21.23
CA PRO A 162 0.88 0.14 22.19
C PRO A 162 0.95 -1.22 21.48
N GLY A 163 2.10 -1.90 21.56
CA GLY A 163 2.31 -3.21 20.95
C GLY A 163 2.40 -3.25 19.41
N HIS A 164 2.43 -2.09 18.73
CA HIS A 164 2.40 -2.03 17.27
C HIS A 164 3.28 -0.92 16.70
N VAL A 165 3.72 -1.11 15.44
CA VAL A 165 4.50 -0.12 14.69
C VAL A 165 4.07 -0.09 13.22
N ALA A 166 4.24 1.07 12.58
CA ALA A 166 3.90 1.29 11.19
C ALA A 166 4.88 2.28 10.54
N ILE A 167 4.99 2.28 9.22
CA ILE A 167 5.76 3.26 8.46
C ILE A 167 4.83 4.43 8.07
N TYR A 168 5.19 5.64 8.43
CA TYR A 168 4.47 6.85 8.01
C TYR A 168 4.72 7.13 6.53
N ILE A 169 3.66 7.35 5.77
CA ILE A 169 3.75 7.60 4.33
C ILE A 169 3.38 9.05 3.94
N GLY A 170 3.08 9.89 4.93
CA GLY A 170 2.61 11.26 4.71
C GLY A 170 1.09 11.37 4.74
N GLY A 171 0.57 12.60 4.75
CA GLY A 171 -0.88 12.86 4.67
C GLY A 171 -1.73 12.26 5.80
N GLY A 172 -1.13 12.00 6.97
CA GLY A 172 -1.83 11.33 8.08
C GLY A 172 -2.05 9.83 7.87
N GLN A 173 -1.30 9.21 6.96
CA GLN A 173 -1.42 7.79 6.60
C GLN A 173 -0.18 6.99 6.97
N ILE A 174 -0.40 5.71 7.20
CA ILE A 174 0.63 4.70 7.48
C ILE A 174 0.47 3.50 6.55
N ILE A 175 1.55 2.75 6.40
CA ILE A 175 1.52 1.41 5.82
C ILE A 175 2.04 0.42 6.88
N HIS A 176 1.33 -0.68 7.09
CA HIS A 176 1.64 -1.63 8.15
C HIS A 176 1.17 -3.05 7.85
N ALA A 177 1.84 -4.04 8.42
CA ALA A 177 1.28 -5.38 8.58
C ALA A 177 0.31 -5.33 9.77
N SER A 178 -0.99 -5.45 9.51
CA SER A 178 -2.06 -5.08 10.43
C SER A 178 -2.21 -6.06 11.63
N VAL A 179 -2.95 -7.15 11.43
CA VAL A 179 -3.28 -8.14 12.47
C VAL A 179 -3.40 -9.54 11.84
N PRO A 180 -3.40 -10.63 12.64
CA PRO A 180 -3.67 -11.97 12.13
C PRO A 180 -4.95 -12.03 11.28
N GLY A 181 -4.87 -12.69 10.12
CA GLY A 181 -5.96 -12.79 9.16
C GLY A 181 -6.09 -11.62 8.18
N ASP A 182 -5.26 -10.60 8.32
CA ASP A 182 -5.22 -9.42 7.45
C ASP A 182 -3.90 -9.38 6.64
N VAL A 183 -3.68 -8.31 5.91
CA VAL A 183 -2.52 -8.13 5.03
C VAL A 183 -1.79 -6.82 5.33
N VAL A 184 -0.62 -6.64 4.72
CA VAL A 184 0.03 -5.31 4.64
C VAL A 184 -0.87 -4.38 3.86
N LYS A 185 -1.23 -3.25 4.47
CA LYS A 185 -2.17 -2.27 3.90
C LYS A 185 -1.88 -0.84 4.34
N VAL A 186 -2.46 0.10 3.61
CA VAL A 186 -2.50 1.51 4.01
C VAL A 186 -3.67 1.73 4.97
N ALA A 187 -3.46 2.55 5.99
CA ALA A 187 -4.47 2.95 6.98
C ALA A 187 -4.23 4.38 7.46
N SER A 188 -5.20 4.94 8.18
CA SER A 188 -5.00 6.21 8.90
C SER A 188 -3.94 6.05 10.00
N ALA A 189 -3.10 7.04 10.22
CA ALA A 189 -2.17 7.04 11.35
C ALA A 189 -2.87 7.11 12.72
N ASN A 190 -4.14 7.47 12.75
CA ASN A 190 -4.96 7.57 13.96
C ASN A 190 -5.75 6.28 14.28
N ILE A 191 -5.30 5.11 13.81
CA ILE A 191 -5.92 3.82 14.14
C ILE A 191 -5.86 3.47 15.63
N MET A 192 -4.84 3.99 16.33
CA MET A 192 -4.61 3.84 17.77
C MET A 192 -3.93 5.11 18.30
N THR A 193 -3.82 5.22 19.63
CA THR A 193 -3.06 6.31 20.29
C THR A 193 -1.57 6.20 19.91
N ILE A 194 -1.01 7.27 19.32
CA ILE A 194 0.41 7.35 18.98
C ILE A 194 1.21 7.53 20.28
N THR A 195 2.12 6.62 20.56
CA THR A 195 3.01 6.65 21.73
C THR A 195 4.40 7.19 21.42
N GLY A 196 4.75 7.30 20.15
CA GLY A 196 6.02 7.86 19.70
C GLY A 196 6.14 7.88 18.18
N ILE A 197 7.02 8.72 17.68
CA ILE A 197 7.45 8.76 16.28
C ILE A 197 8.96 8.64 16.30
N ARG A 198 9.51 7.74 15.49
CA ARG A 198 10.94 7.42 15.46
C ARG A 198 11.50 7.56 14.05
N ARG A 199 12.59 8.31 13.92
CA ARG A 199 13.35 8.46 12.68
C ARG A 199 14.63 7.67 12.77
N TYR A 200 14.87 6.80 11.79
CA TYR A 200 16.05 5.92 11.73
C TYR A 200 16.97 6.22 10.55
N TRP A 201 16.62 7.20 9.78
CA TRP A 201 17.32 7.61 8.54
C TRP A 201 17.72 9.08 8.54
#